data_120df9bda403a2ec066148d5c2704892
#
_entry.id   120df9bda403a2ec066148d5c2704892
#
_cell.length_a   1.000
_cell.length_b   1.000
_cell.length_c   1.000
_cell.angle_alpha   90.00
_cell.angle_beta   90.00
_cell.angle_gamma   90.00
#
_symmetry.space_group_name_H-M   'P 1'
#
loop_
_entity.id
_entity.type
_entity.pdbx_description
1 polymer ?
#
loop_
_entity_poly.entity_id
_entity_poly.type
_entity_poly.pdbx_seq_one_letter_code
_entity_poly.pdbx_strand_id
1 'polypeptide(L)'
;AERRQYAGGVSNGSIGFSAMDYALKDSVGAAGISARKFWACYGDVVVCLVANLQAKNLHEPVYTALDQCRLQGPVWVNHEMQELPMGDHHLQNVQWIYHAGFAYIPAQPSTIDLQLKSVSGSWTTINASEITTPLQDKILLPVLRHGSLPASFAYALAYAKSAKDAKKLSAKPTWQILQNDSVCQAVSFPDGTVMAAFYAAGKIEAGKKTQVQVNQPCLILLQKDKLYVSDPKHSGSSVTITINDTSLVLTLPADGTTFEKQVQQEK
;
A
#
# COMPACT_ATOMS: atom_id res chain seq x y z
N ALA A 1 12.70 -19.84 -3.68
CA ALA A 1 11.87 -18.81 -3.05
C ALA A 1 11.01 -19.49 -1.97
N GLU A 2 10.92 -18.88 -0.79
CA GLU A 2 10.00 -19.34 0.25
C GLU A 2 8.56 -19.03 -0.21
N ARG A 3 7.71 -20.04 -0.33
CA ARG A 3 6.31 -19.82 -0.64
C ARG A 3 5.62 -19.33 0.63
N ARG A 4 5.23 -18.08 0.66
CA ARG A 4 4.31 -17.54 1.65
C ARG A 4 2.88 -17.85 1.22
N GLN A 5 2.07 -18.34 2.17
CA GLN A 5 0.72 -18.81 1.89
C GLN A 5 -0.35 -17.73 2.06
N TYR A 6 0.06 -16.48 2.29
CA TYR A 6 -0.88 -15.39 2.53
C TYR A 6 -0.73 -14.34 1.41
N ALA A 7 -1.65 -14.37 0.47
CA ALA A 7 -1.82 -13.35 -0.56
C ALA A 7 -3.25 -13.38 -1.08
N GLY A 8 -3.87 -12.22 -1.21
CA GLY A 8 -5.23 -12.12 -1.70
C GLY A 8 -5.74 -10.71 -1.78
N GLY A 9 -7.01 -10.57 -2.18
CA GLY A 9 -7.70 -9.30 -2.26
C GLY A 9 -9.18 -9.45 -1.94
N VAL A 10 -9.80 -8.31 -1.63
CA VAL A 10 -11.25 -8.18 -1.45
C VAL A 10 -11.73 -6.99 -2.26
N SER A 11 -12.84 -7.16 -2.96
CA SER A 11 -13.47 -6.09 -3.73
C SER A 11 -14.98 -6.22 -3.71
N ASN A 12 -15.66 -5.08 -3.77
CA ASN A 12 -17.11 -5.01 -4.01
C ASN A 12 -17.44 -4.62 -5.47
N GLY A 13 -16.44 -4.64 -6.37
CA GLY A 13 -16.57 -4.24 -7.77
C GLY A 13 -16.25 -2.76 -8.05
N SER A 14 -16.23 -1.89 -7.03
CA SER A 14 -15.93 -0.45 -7.18
C SER A 14 -14.71 -0.01 -6.39
N ILE A 15 -14.54 -0.56 -5.21
CA ILE A 15 -13.39 -0.35 -4.32
C ILE A 15 -12.86 -1.70 -3.86
N GLY A 16 -11.63 -1.74 -3.38
CA GLY A 16 -11.04 -2.97 -2.89
C GLY A 16 -9.63 -2.78 -2.39
N PHE A 17 -9.06 -3.85 -1.86
CA PHE A 17 -7.67 -3.86 -1.44
C PHE A 17 -7.05 -5.23 -1.67
N SER A 18 -5.74 -5.26 -1.68
CA SER A 18 -4.94 -6.48 -1.67
C SER A 18 -3.92 -6.46 -0.55
N ALA A 19 -3.54 -7.65 -0.08
CA ALA A 19 -2.51 -7.80 0.93
C ALA A 19 -1.70 -9.08 0.72
N MET A 20 -0.43 -9.06 1.15
CA MET A 20 0.44 -10.23 1.06
C MET A 20 1.47 -10.27 2.17
N ASP A 21 1.83 -11.48 2.57
CA ASP A 21 3.05 -11.78 3.30
C ASP A 21 4.18 -11.96 2.28
N TYR A 22 5.01 -10.94 2.12
CA TYR A 22 6.07 -10.88 1.13
C TYR A 22 7.37 -11.43 1.70
N ALA A 23 8.05 -12.29 0.95
CA ALA A 23 9.41 -12.71 1.23
C ALA A 23 10.19 -12.94 -0.06
N LEU A 24 11.38 -12.37 -0.13
CA LEU A 24 12.37 -12.61 -1.16
C LEU A 24 13.65 -13.12 -0.49
N LYS A 25 14.21 -14.20 -0.99
CA LYS A 25 15.48 -14.76 -0.56
C LYS A 25 16.40 -14.92 -1.75
N ASP A 26 17.71 -14.87 -1.52
CA ASP A 26 18.71 -15.22 -2.52
C ASP A 26 18.62 -16.72 -2.88
N SER A 27 19.41 -17.15 -3.86
CA SER A 27 19.43 -18.53 -4.37
C SER A 27 19.81 -19.57 -3.33
N VAL A 28 20.59 -19.18 -2.31
CA VAL A 28 21.04 -20.05 -1.23
C VAL A 28 20.27 -19.86 0.08
N GLY A 29 19.32 -18.91 0.12
CA GLY A 29 18.47 -18.63 1.27
C GLY A 29 19.19 -17.92 2.44
N ALA A 30 20.42 -17.44 2.22
CA ALA A 30 21.25 -16.81 3.25
C ALA A 30 20.87 -15.35 3.49
N ALA A 31 20.49 -14.62 2.42
CA ALA A 31 20.09 -13.23 2.48
C ALA A 31 18.64 -13.06 2.01
N GLY A 32 17.95 -12.02 2.47
CA GLY A 32 16.58 -11.78 2.01
C GLY A 32 15.89 -10.61 2.67
N ILE A 33 14.70 -10.31 2.13
CA ILE A 33 13.78 -9.28 2.62
C ILE A 33 12.42 -9.92 2.87
N SER A 34 11.75 -9.52 3.95
CA SER A 34 10.36 -9.87 4.21
C SER A 34 9.56 -8.68 4.74
N ALA A 35 8.26 -8.64 4.46
CA ALA A 35 7.35 -7.61 4.92
C ALA A 35 5.90 -8.05 4.81
N ARG A 36 5.00 -7.40 5.55
CA ARG A 36 3.57 -7.37 5.28
C ARG A 36 3.29 -6.20 4.35
N LYS A 37 2.58 -6.44 3.26
CA LYS A 37 2.24 -5.41 2.28
C LYS A 37 0.74 -5.34 2.05
N PHE A 38 0.22 -4.11 1.97
CA PHE A 38 -1.21 -3.84 1.81
C PHE A 38 -1.42 -2.62 0.90
N TRP A 39 -2.39 -2.70 0.00
CA TRP A 39 -2.76 -1.64 -0.92
C TRP A 39 -4.27 -1.48 -0.96
N ALA A 40 -4.80 -0.38 -0.43
CA ALA A 40 -6.22 -0.04 -0.46
C ALA A 40 -6.52 0.96 -1.57
N CYS A 41 -7.41 0.59 -2.48
CA CYS A 41 -7.90 1.43 -3.57
C CYS A 41 -9.30 1.93 -3.23
N TYR A 42 -9.43 3.25 -3.03
CA TYR A 42 -10.68 3.90 -2.70
C TYR A 42 -10.80 5.23 -3.45
N GLY A 43 -11.74 5.32 -4.39
CA GLY A 43 -11.90 6.51 -5.23
C GLY A 43 -10.57 6.88 -5.92
N ASP A 44 -10.12 8.10 -5.66
CA ASP A 44 -8.94 8.69 -6.27
C ASP A 44 -7.66 8.47 -5.44
N VAL A 45 -7.64 7.51 -4.50
CA VAL A 45 -6.48 7.25 -3.65
C VAL A 45 -6.14 5.76 -3.56
N VAL A 46 -4.83 5.49 -3.54
CA VAL A 46 -4.26 4.19 -3.16
C VAL A 46 -3.45 4.41 -1.89
N VAL A 47 -3.88 3.79 -0.78
CA VAL A 47 -3.12 3.80 0.48
C VAL A 47 -2.27 2.55 0.56
N CYS A 48 -0.96 2.74 0.71
CA CYS A 48 0.03 1.68 0.76
C CYS A 48 0.58 1.54 2.18
N LEU A 49 0.44 0.36 2.77
CA LEU A 49 1.00 0.04 4.08
C LEU A 49 2.07 -1.03 3.94
N VAL A 50 3.18 -0.85 4.63
CA VAL A 50 4.23 -1.87 4.79
C VAL A 50 4.51 -2.01 6.27
N ALA A 51 4.42 -3.24 6.77
CA ALA A 51 4.68 -3.54 8.16
C ALA A 51 5.74 -4.61 8.31
N ASN A 52 6.50 -4.52 9.40
CA ASN A 52 7.52 -5.50 9.76
C ASN A 52 8.50 -5.79 8.60
N LEU A 53 8.94 -4.72 7.92
CA LEU A 53 9.98 -4.83 6.91
C LEU A 53 11.27 -5.26 7.58
N GLN A 54 11.80 -6.38 7.17
CA GLN A 54 13.04 -6.98 7.70
C GLN A 54 14.00 -7.27 6.56
N ALA A 55 15.29 -7.11 6.85
CA ALA A 55 16.38 -7.54 5.98
C ALA A 55 17.32 -8.44 6.76
N LYS A 56 17.75 -9.52 6.13
CA LYS A 56 18.70 -10.47 6.68
C LYS A 56 19.90 -10.58 5.76
N ASN A 57 21.09 -10.36 6.30
CA ASN A 57 22.37 -10.51 5.59
C ASN A 57 22.44 -9.73 4.27
N LEU A 58 21.85 -8.53 4.23
CA LEU A 58 21.98 -7.61 3.10
C LEU A 58 23.08 -6.59 3.42
N HIS A 59 23.96 -6.35 2.46
CA HIS A 59 25.00 -5.32 2.53
C HIS A 59 24.54 -3.99 1.94
N GLU A 60 23.57 -4.04 1.03
CA GLU A 60 23.02 -2.87 0.36
C GLU A 60 21.86 -2.26 1.15
N PRO A 61 21.65 -0.93 1.06
CA PRO A 61 20.54 -0.27 1.71
C PRO A 61 19.19 -0.74 1.17
N VAL A 62 18.21 -0.87 2.06
CA VAL A 62 16.84 -1.20 1.68
C VAL A 62 16.06 0.08 1.44
N TYR A 63 15.31 0.12 0.37
CA TYR A 63 14.48 1.26 0.01
C TYR A 63 13.17 0.82 -0.66
N THR A 64 12.20 1.73 -0.69
CA THR A 64 10.94 1.57 -1.42
C THR A 64 10.81 2.65 -2.48
N ALA A 65 10.76 2.26 -3.75
CA ALA A 65 10.32 3.18 -4.79
C ALA A 65 8.82 3.45 -4.60
N LEU A 66 8.46 4.72 -4.44
CA LEU A 66 7.05 5.11 -4.36
C LEU A 66 6.41 5.07 -5.75
N ASP A 67 7.21 5.38 -6.78
CA ASP A 67 6.87 5.29 -8.20
C ASP A 67 8.14 5.25 -9.04
N GLN A 68 7.99 4.89 -10.30
CA GLN A 68 8.97 5.10 -11.37
C GLN A 68 8.20 5.38 -12.65
N CYS A 69 8.11 6.63 -13.03
CA CYS A 69 7.31 7.04 -14.19
C CYS A 69 8.07 8.02 -15.10
N ARG A 70 7.50 8.25 -16.29
CA ARG A 70 7.97 9.31 -17.17
C ARG A 70 7.77 10.67 -16.54
N LEU A 71 8.79 11.52 -16.62
CA LEU A 71 8.69 12.89 -16.15
C LEU A 71 7.88 13.72 -17.14
N GLN A 72 6.69 14.14 -16.72
CA GLN A 72 5.75 14.95 -17.50
C GLN A 72 5.46 16.26 -16.78
N GLY A 73 6.15 17.31 -17.16
CA GLY A 73 5.99 18.64 -16.55
C GLY A 73 6.76 18.78 -15.22
N PRO A 74 6.46 19.84 -14.48
CA PRO A 74 7.18 20.21 -13.27
C PRO A 74 6.88 19.31 -12.09
N VAL A 75 7.82 19.26 -11.15
CA VAL A 75 7.72 18.54 -9.86
C VAL A 75 7.80 19.53 -8.73
N TRP A 76 6.89 19.41 -7.77
CA TRP A 76 6.87 20.24 -6.56
C TRP A 76 6.99 19.35 -5.32
N VAL A 77 7.76 19.82 -4.35
CA VAL A 77 7.95 19.15 -3.06
C VAL A 77 7.77 20.14 -1.92
N ASN A 78 6.80 19.93 -1.06
CA ASN A 78 6.48 20.79 0.10
C ASN A 78 6.19 22.28 -0.22
N HIS A 79 6.49 22.75 -1.43
CA HIS A 79 6.28 24.13 -1.88
C HIS A 79 5.44 24.18 -3.16
N GLU A 80 4.39 25.03 -3.14
CA GLU A 80 3.45 25.17 -4.26
C GLU A 80 3.99 26.03 -5.42
N MET A 81 5.03 26.83 -5.16
CA MET A 81 5.52 27.87 -6.07
C MET A 81 6.96 27.62 -6.55
N GLN A 82 7.60 26.57 -6.07
CA GLN A 82 8.99 26.28 -6.42
C GLN A 82 9.08 24.91 -7.07
N GLU A 83 9.36 24.90 -8.35
CA GLU A 83 9.63 23.69 -9.12
C GLU A 83 11.00 23.11 -8.76
N LEU A 84 11.07 21.78 -8.66
CA LEU A 84 12.33 21.08 -8.44
C LEU A 84 13.09 20.92 -9.75
N PRO A 85 14.38 21.35 -9.87
CA PRO A 85 15.14 21.21 -11.09
C PRO A 85 15.54 19.75 -11.36
N MET A 86 15.97 19.48 -12.61
CA MET A 86 16.56 18.18 -12.96
C MET A 86 17.79 17.88 -12.09
N GLY A 87 17.94 16.61 -11.71
CA GLY A 87 19.06 16.13 -10.90
C GLY A 87 18.65 15.09 -9.88
N ASP A 88 19.62 14.71 -9.04
CA ASP A 88 19.43 13.84 -7.88
C ASP A 88 19.27 14.72 -6.63
N HIS A 89 18.21 14.49 -5.86
CA HIS A 89 17.86 15.27 -4.68
C HIS A 89 17.74 14.37 -3.46
N HIS A 90 18.43 14.74 -2.39
CA HIS A 90 18.26 14.13 -1.07
C HIS A 90 17.40 15.07 -0.20
N LEU A 91 16.11 14.76 -0.08
CA LEU A 91 15.11 15.62 0.51
C LEU A 91 14.72 15.11 1.89
N GLN A 92 14.81 15.99 2.90
CA GLN A 92 14.39 15.69 4.27
C GLN A 92 13.02 16.29 4.58
N ASN A 93 12.28 15.67 5.50
CA ASN A 93 10.97 16.13 5.96
C ASN A 93 9.95 16.29 4.81
N VAL A 94 9.99 15.41 3.82
CA VAL A 94 9.04 15.41 2.72
C VAL A 94 7.66 15.04 3.25
N GLN A 95 6.70 15.94 3.09
CA GLN A 95 5.30 15.75 3.45
C GLN A 95 4.47 15.37 2.23
N TRP A 96 4.82 15.90 1.06
CA TRP A 96 4.20 15.56 -0.21
C TRP A 96 5.12 15.89 -1.39
N ILE A 97 4.93 15.14 -2.46
CA ILE A 97 5.47 15.40 -3.79
C ILE A 97 4.28 15.49 -4.73
N TYR A 98 4.26 16.45 -5.65
CA TYR A 98 3.27 16.54 -6.71
C TYR A 98 3.93 16.45 -8.08
N HIS A 99 3.39 15.59 -8.95
CA HIS A 99 3.81 15.43 -10.34
C HIS A 99 2.65 14.94 -11.19
N ALA A 100 2.38 15.59 -12.32
CA ALA A 100 1.49 15.12 -13.39
C ALA A 100 0.11 14.60 -12.91
N GLY A 101 -0.52 15.29 -11.96
CA GLY A 101 -1.83 14.90 -11.44
C GLY A 101 -1.79 13.94 -10.24
N PHE A 102 -0.60 13.53 -9.78
CA PHE A 102 -0.43 12.65 -8.63
C PHE A 102 0.25 13.36 -7.47
N ALA A 103 -0.27 13.12 -6.27
CA ALA A 103 0.35 13.45 -5.01
C ALA A 103 0.90 12.17 -4.36
N TYR A 104 2.19 12.16 -4.02
CA TYR A 104 2.84 11.12 -3.25
C TYR A 104 2.96 11.64 -1.81
N ILE A 105 2.25 11.03 -0.88
CA ILE A 105 2.08 11.53 0.49
C ILE A 105 2.55 10.47 1.48
N PRO A 106 3.77 10.58 2.03
CA PRO A 106 4.20 9.77 3.16
C PRO A 106 3.27 9.99 4.36
N ALA A 107 2.95 8.94 5.11
CA ALA A 107 2.09 9.06 6.30
C ALA A 107 2.73 9.89 7.43
N GLN A 108 4.05 10.00 7.40
CA GLN A 108 4.86 10.86 8.26
C GLN A 108 5.92 11.55 7.43
N PRO A 109 6.38 12.76 7.80
CA PRO A 109 7.48 13.42 7.10
C PRO A 109 8.69 12.49 6.98
N SER A 110 9.17 12.29 5.77
CA SER A 110 10.15 11.25 5.45
C SER A 110 11.33 11.80 4.68
N THR A 111 12.46 11.10 4.73
CA THR A 111 13.59 11.36 3.84
C THR A 111 13.38 10.61 2.53
N ILE A 112 13.39 11.34 1.41
CA ILE A 112 13.20 10.79 0.06
C ILE A 112 14.37 11.18 -0.82
N ASP A 113 14.98 10.18 -1.45
CA ASP A 113 15.90 10.37 -2.57
C ASP A 113 15.05 10.45 -3.84
N LEU A 114 15.02 11.62 -4.46
CA LEU A 114 14.22 11.88 -5.65
C LEU A 114 15.13 12.09 -6.86
N GLN A 115 15.00 11.26 -7.88
CA GLN A 115 15.77 11.37 -9.11
C GLN A 115 14.89 11.93 -10.24
N LEU A 116 15.32 13.05 -10.82
CA LEU A 116 14.79 13.65 -12.04
C LEU A 116 15.87 13.61 -13.09
N LYS A 117 15.93 12.57 -13.92
CA LYS A 117 17.05 12.33 -14.82
C LYS A 117 16.64 11.85 -16.20
N SER A 118 17.49 12.17 -17.18
CA SER A 118 17.43 11.56 -18.51
C SER A 118 18.01 10.15 -18.44
N VAL A 119 17.31 9.20 -19.05
CA VAL A 119 17.71 7.81 -19.17
C VAL A 119 17.71 7.39 -20.63
N SER A 120 18.56 6.43 -20.97
CA SER A 120 18.56 5.80 -22.29
C SER A 120 18.48 4.29 -22.14
N GLY A 121 17.86 3.63 -23.10
CA GLY A 121 17.72 2.19 -23.12
C GLY A 121 17.42 1.68 -24.51
N SER A 122 17.40 0.37 -24.68
CA SER A 122 16.99 -0.30 -25.91
C SER A 122 16.12 -1.50 -25.55
N TRP A 123 15.11 -1.74 -26.36
CA TRP A 123 14.26 -2.93 -26.21
C TRP A 123 15.03 -4.24 -26.37
N THR A 124 16.15 -4.22 -27.10
CA THR A 124 17.03 -5.40 -27.23
C THR A 124 17.64 -5.87 -25.92
N THR A 125 17.70 -5.01 -24.90
CA THR A 125 18.13 -5.40 -23.53
C THR A 125 17.14 -6.36 -22.87
N ILE A 126 15.86 -6.28 -23.27
CA ILE A 126 14.77 -7.11 -22.73
C ILE A 126 14.45 -8.26 -23.67
N ASN A 127 14.41 -7.99 -24.97
CA ASN A 127 14.10 -8.97 -26.00
C ASN A 127 15.05 -8.78 -27.19
N ALA A 128 15.93 -9.73 -27.44
CA ALA A 128 16.95 -9.68 -28.51
C ALA A 128 16.37 -9.55 -29.93
N SER A 129 15.08 -9.87 -30.12
CA SER A 129 14.40 -9.76 -31.42
C SER A 129 13.85 -8.35 -31.71
N GLU A 130 13.95 -7.44 -30.76
CA GLU A 130 13.43 -6.08 -30.90
C GLU A 130 14.39 -5.15 -31.63
N ILE A 131 13.91 -3.94 -31.95
CA ILE A 131 14.68 -2.92 -32.60
C ILE A 131 15.85 -2.42 -31.74
N THR A 132 17.01 -2.23 -32.36
CA THR A 132 18.22 -1.78 -31.68
C THR A 132 18.29 -0.28 -31.45
N THR A 133 17.33 0.50 -31.97
CA THR A 133 17.31 1.96 -31.85
C THR A 133 17.26 2.38 -30.37
N PRO A 134 18.23 3.18 -29.90
CA PRO A 134 18.20 3.69 -28.54
C PRO A 134 16.99 4.61 -28.33
N LEU A 135 16.31 4.42 -27.20
CA LEU A 135 15.26 5.31 -26.71
C LEU A 135 15.83 6.20 -25.61
N GLN A 136 15.44 7.47 -25.64
CA GLN A 136 15.75 8.40 -24.55
C GLN A 136 14.45 8.91 -23.94
N ASP A 137 14.43 9.02 -22.62
CA ASP A 137 13.30 9.56 -21.89
C ASP A 137 13.77 10.25 -20.61
N LYS A 138 12.89 10.99 -19.97
CA LYS A 138 13.11 11.54 -18.64
C LYS A 138 12.24 10.82 -17.63
N ILE A 139 12.80 10.48 -16.48
CA ILE A 139 12.09 9.77 -15.43
C ILE A 139 12.05 10.57 -14.14
N LEU A 140 10.98 10.32 -13.39
CA LEU A 140 10.84 10.64 -11.97
C LEU A 140 10.90 9.33 -11.19
N LEU A 141 11.77 9.29 -10.18
CA LEU A 141 11.93 8.15 -9.28
C LEU A 141 12.05 8.64 -7.82
N PRO A 142 10.94 8.74 -7.07
CA PRO A 142 10.95 9.01 -5.64
C PRO A 142 11.19 7.72 -4.87
N VAL A 143 12.23 7.69 -4.05
CA VAL A 143 12.66 6.53 -3.27
C VAL A 143 12.70 6.87 -1.79
N LEU A 144 11.91 6.17 -1.00
CA LEU A 144 11.95 6.22 0.45
C LEU A 144 13.04 5.24 0.94
N ARG A 145 14.09 5.79 1.55
CA ARG A 145 15.19 5.01 2.10
C ARG A 145 14.88 4.57 3.52
N HIS A 146 15.03 3.28 3.78
CA HIS A 146 14.87 2.73 5.12
C HIS A 146 16.19 2.77 5.87
N GLY A 147 16.17 3.37 7.06
CA GLY A 147 17.32 3.41 7.97
C GLY A 147 17.44 2.12 8.78
N SER A 148 16.95 2.16 10.02
CA SER A 148 16.96 0.99 10.90
C SER A 148 15.85 0.01 10.56
N LEU A 149 16.16 -1.28 10.57
CA LEU A 149 15.19 -2.38 10.43
C LEU A 149 15.14 -3.20 11.72
N PRO A 150 13.98 -3.78 12.12
CA PRO A 150 12.71 -3.79 11.37
C PRO A 150 12.01 -2.44 11.33
N ALA A 151 11.24 -2.19 10.27
CA ALA A 151 10.51 -0.95 10.07
C ALA A 151 9.07 -1.20 9.61
N SER A 152 8.18 -0.25 9.94
CA SER A 152 6.84 -0.15 9.37
C SER A 152 6.66 1.27 8.85
N PHE A 153 6.03 1.42 7.69
CA PHE A 153 5.80 2.72 7.07
C PHE A 153 4.54 2.68 6.20
N ALA A 154 4.08 3.86 5.82
CA ALA A 154 2.94 3.99 4.95
C ALA A 154 3.06 5.22 4.07
N TYR A 155 2.41 5.19 2.93
CA TYR A 155 2.27 6.32 2.02
C TYR A 155 0.97 6.19 1.22
N ALA A 156 0.56 7.27 0.59
CA ALA A 156 -0.54 7.25 -0.35
C ALA A 156 -0.14 7.87 -1.69
N LEU A 157 -0.70 7.32 -2.77
CA LEU A 157 -0.78 7.95 -4.07
C LEU A 157 -2.21 8.45 -4.23
N ALA A 158 -2.37 9.74 -4.48
CA ALA A 158 -3.70 10.34 -4.63
C ALA A 158 -3.75 11.22 -5.88
N TYR A 159 -4.87 11.22 -6.57
CA TYR A 159 -5.11 12.22 -7.60
C TYR A 159 -5.18 13.61 -6.97
N ALA A 160 -4.47 14.56 -7.54
CA ALA A 160 -4.47 15.96 -7.14
C ALA A 160 -4.46 16.84 -8.39
N LYS A 161 -5.31 17.86 -8.42
CA LYS A 161 -5.38 18.78 -9.56
C LYS A 161 -4.19 19.73 -9.65
N SER A 162 -3.49 19.91 -8.53
CA SER A 162 -2.40 20.87 -8.38
C SER A 162 -1.53 20.56 -7.16
N ALA A 163 -0.35 21.19 -7.08
CA ALA A 163 0.48 21.17 -5.88
C ALA A 163 -0.25 21.70 -4.62
N LYS A 164 -1.15 22.67 -4.79
CA LYS A 164 -2.02 23.16 -3.71
C LYS A 164 -2.97 22.09 -3.18
N ASP A 165 -3.52 21.26 -4.07
CA ASP A 165 -4.39 20.14 -3.65
C ASP A 165 -3.56 19.04 -2.99
N ALA A 166 -2.35 18.73 -3.47
CA ALA A 166 -1.43 17.81 -2.82
C ALA A 166 -1.10 18.25 -1.38
N LYS A 167 -0.82 19.52 -1.17
CA LYS A 167 -0.63 20.12 0.16
C LYS A 167 -1.86 19.95 1.06
N LYS A 168 -3.06 20.19 0.54
CA LYS A 168 -4.30 20.02 1.31
C LYS A 168 -4.53 18.56 1.70
N LEU A 169 -4.32 17.61 0.76
CA LEU A 169 -4.44 16.19 1.02
C LEU A 169 -3.42 15.71 2.06
N SER A 170 -2.20 16.20 2.01
CA SER A 170 -1.17 15.90 3.01
C SER A 170 -1.54 16.43 4.40
N ALA A 171 -2.08 17.65 4.48
CA ALA A 171 -2.48 18.26 5.75
C ALA A 171 -3.76 17.66 6.34
N LYS A 172 -4.68 17.18 5.48
CA LYS A 172 -5.96 16.59 5.86
C LYS A 172 -6.29 15.41 4.94
N PRO A 173 -5.69 14.25 5.18
CA PRO A 173 -5.96 13.05 4.39
C PRO A 173 -7.44 12.64 4.42
N THR A 174 -7.93 12.10 3.31
CA THR A 174 -9.27 11.48 3.21
C THR A 174 -9.25 10.00 3.59
N TRP A 175 -8.24 9.56 4.31
CA TRP A 175 -8.08 8.22 4.85
C TRP A 175 -7.46 8.29 6.24
N GLN A 176 -7.66 7.24 7.01
CA GLN A 176 -7.03 7.06 8.32
C GLN A 176 -6.40 5.67 8.39
N ILE A 177 -5.14 5.59 8.77
CA ILE A 177 -4.48 4.32 9.09
C ILE A 177 -4.91 3.93 10.51
N LEU A 178 -5.59 2.79 10.63
CA LEU A 178 -6.06 2.28 11.91
C LEU A 178 -5.00 1.43 12.60
N GLN A 179 -4.31 0.59 11.82
CA GLN A 179 -3.24 -0.29 12.29
C GLN A 179 -2.28 -0.61 11.13
N ASN A 180 -0.99 -0.76 11.45
CA ASN A 180 0.03 -1.17 10.48
C ASN A 180 1.16 -1.93 11.18
N ASP A 181 0.92 -3.20 11.49
CA ASP A 181 1.86 -4.09 12.17
C ASP A 181 1.84 -5.52 11.60
N SER A 182 2.51 -6.45 12.28
CA SER A 182 2.58 -7.85 11.87
C SER A 182 1.28 -8.64 12.07
N VAL A 183 0.32 -8.12 12.83
CA VAL A 183 -0.98 -8.77 13.12
C VAL A 183 -2.04 -8.29 12.16
N CYS A 184 -2.08 -6.96 11.91
CA CYS A 184 -3.11 -6.36 11.09
C CYS A 184 -2.60 -5.13 10.34
N GLN A 185 -3.08 -4.96 9.12
CA GLN A 185 -2.99 -3.72 8.36
C GLN A 185 -4.40 -3.25 8.01
N ALA A 186 -4.75 -2.04 8.42
CA ALA A 186 -6.11 -1.56 8.27
C ALA A 186 -6.17 -0.04 8.04
N VAL A 187 -7.12 0.35 7.20
CA VAL A 187 -7.44 1.75 6.90
C VAL A 187 -8.94 1.98 6.96
N SER A 188 -9.36 3.21 7.24
CA SER A 188 -10.74 3.66 7.13
C SER A 188 -10.87 4.92 6.28
N PHE A 189 -12.07 5.15 5.77
CA PHE A 189 -12.43 6.26 4.90
C PHE A 189 -13.60 7.06 5.47
N PRO A 190 -13.84 8.31 5.01
CA PRO A 190 -14.81 9.22 5.62
C PRO A 190 -16.27 8.72 5.62
N ASP A 191 -16.64 7.85 4.69
CA ASP A 191 -17.97 7.24 4.62
C ASP A 191 -18.16 6.06 5.60
N GLY A 192 -17.17 5.78 6.45
CA GLY A 192 -17.16 4.66 7.37
C GLY A 192 -16.66 3.34 6.78
N THR A 193 -16.24 3.32 5.50
CA THR A 193 -15.62 2.14 4.90
C THR A 193 -14.35 1.76 5.64
N VAL A 194 -14.19 0.46 5.96
CA VAL A 194 -13.01 -0.13 6.59
C VAL A 194 -12.45 -1.22 5.70
N MET A 195 -11.15 -1.20 5.46
CA MET A 195 -10.41 -2.24 4.76
C MET A 195 -9.32 -2.78 5.68
N ALA A 196 -9.32 -4.08 5.96
CA ALA A 196 -8.42 -4.70 6.92
C ALA A 196 -7.91 -6.06 6.47
N ALA A 197 -6.60 -6.25 6.54
CA ALA A 197 -5.93 -7.52 6.35
C ALA A 197 -5.45 -8.03 7.70
N PHE A 198 -6.07 -9.09 8.20
CA PHE A 198 -5.66 -9.78 9.42
C PHE A 198 -4.74 -10.95 9.07
N TYR A 199 -3.51 -10.90 9.54
CA TYR A 199 -2.52 -11.97 9.39
C TYR A 199 -2.58 -13.00 10.52
N ALA A 200 -3.27 -12.66 11.62
CA ALA A 200 -3.56 -13.50 12.76
C ALA A 200 -4.92 -13.11 13.35
N ALA A 201 -5.40 -13.85 14.35
CA ALA A 201 -6.51 -13.40 15.18
C ALA A 201 -6.21 -12.02 15.76
N GLY A 202 -7.19 -11.12 15.74
CA GLY A 202 -6.96 -9.75 16.16
C GLY A 202 -8.22 -8.91 16.17
N LYS A 203 -8.05 -7.64 16.54
CA LYS A 203 -9.13 -6.66 16.68
C LYS A 203 -8.65 -5.30 16.23
N ILE A 204 -9.53 -4.55 15.57
CA ILE A 204 -9.33 -3.14 15.22
C ILE A 204 -10.52 -2.30 15.65
N GLU A 205 -10.27 -1.01 15.84
CA GLU A 205 -11.29 0.00 16.10
C GLU A 205 -11.28 1.05 14.99
N ALA A 206 -12.43 1.28 14.37
CA ALA A 206 -12.61 2.27 13.32
C ALA A 206 -13.55 3.38 13.82
N GLY A 207 -12.96 4.47 14.31
CA GLY A 207 -13.68 5.54 14.97
C GLY A 207 -14.29 5.10 16.30
N LYS A 208 -15.37 5.77 16.72
CA LYS A 208 -16.01 5.53 18.02
C LYS A 208 -17.09 4.42 18.01
N LYS A 209 -17.50 3.95 16.84
CA LYS A 209 -18.71 3.13 16.68
C LYS A 209 -18.47 1.78 16.00
N THR A 210 -17.30 1.54 15.43
CA THR A 210 -17.05 0.31 14.68
C THR A 210 -15.84 -0.41 15.25
N GLN A 211 -16.07 -1.59 15.76
CA GLN A 211 -15.05 -2.52 16.19
C GLN A 211 -15.17 -3.78 15.35
N VAL A 212 -14.05 -4.30 14.85
CA VAL A 212 -14.00 -5.55 14.10
C VAL A 212 -13.00 -6.47 14.75
N GLN A 213 -13.43 -7.67 15.10
CA GLN A 213 -12.59 -8.73 15.68
C GLN A 213 -12.69 -9.99 14.84
N VAL A 214 -11.58 -10.70 14.69
CA VAL A 214 -11.51 -11.96 13.97
C VAL A 214 -10.75 -13.02 14.78
N ASN A 215 -11.14 -14.28 14.62
CA ASN A 215 -10.48 -15.39 15.31
C ASN A 215 -9.32 -16.03 14.52
N GLN A 216 -9.14 -15.65 13.24
CA GLN A 216 -8.08 -16.18 12.38
C GLN A 216 -7.80 -15.25 11.18
N PRO A 217 -6.73 -15.52 10.38
CA PRO A 217 -6.39 -14.71 9.23
C PRO A 217 -7.52 -14.61 8.21
N CYS A 218 -7.84 -13.39 7.78
CA CYS A 218 -8.78 -13.09 6.70
C CYS A 218 -8.60 -11.66 6.19
N LEU A 219 -9.21 -11.38 5.03
CA LEU A 219 -9.31 -10.04 4.46
C LEU A 219 -10.74 -9.53 4.58
N ILE A 220 -10.91 -8.30 5.03
CA ILE A 220 -12.23 -7.71 5.31
C ILE A 220 -12.35 -6.34 4.66
N LEU A 221 -13.44 -6.14 3.90
CA LEU A 221 -13.94 -4.84 3.50
C LEU A 221 -15.34 -4.69 4.10
N LEU A 222 -15.49 -3.73 5.00
CA LEU A 222 -16.77 -3.36 5.60
C LEU A 222 -17.19 -2.02 5.03
N GLN A 223 -18.35 -1.98 4.36
CA GLN A 223 -18.90 -0.75 3.81
C GLN A 223 -20.39 -0.67 4.10
N LYS A 224 -20.79 0.34 4.86
CA LYS A 224 -22.16 0.49 5.35
C LYS A 224 -22.60 -0.78 6.11
N ASP A 225 -23.64 -1.43 5.63
CA ASP A 225 -24.26 -2.64 6.16
C ASP A 225 -23.81 -3.94 5.44
N LYS A 226 -22.75 -3.86 4.62
CA LYS A 226 -22.21 -5.00 3.88
C LYS A 226 -20.78 -5.32 4.29
N LEU A 227 -20.57 -6.60 4.52
CA LEU A 227 -19.28 -7.20 4.83
C LEU A 227 -18.83 -8.05 3.64
N TYR A 228 -17.64 -7.78 3.14
CA TYR A 228 -16.97 -8.54 2.09
C TYR A 228 -15.73 -9.18 2.70
N VAL A 229 -15.57 -10.49 2.51
CA VAL A 229 -14.48 -11.27 3.14
C VAL A 229 -13.85 -12.19 2.12
N SER A 230 -12.54 -12.39 2.19
CA SER A 230 -11.88 -13.48 1.48
C SER A 230 -10.85 -14.19 2.35
N ASP A 231 -10.54 -15.45 1.95
CA ASP A 231 -9.51 -16.27 2.58
C ASP A 231 -8.17 -16.11 1.82
N PRO A 232 -7.19 -15.37 2.37
CA PRO A 232 -5.90 -15.17 1.70
C PRO A 232 -5.01 -16.42 1.70
N LYS A 233 -5.43 -17.48 2.39
CA LYS A 233 -4.72 -18.78 2.43
C LYS A 233 -5.32 -19.83 1.52
N HIS A 234 -6.49 -19.56 0.93
CA HIS A 234 -7.21 -20.50 0.07
C HIS A 234 -7.49 -21.85 0.75
N SER A 235 -7.76 -21.82 2.05
CA SER A 235 -7.95 -23.01 2.88
C SER A 235 -9.41 -23.50 2.91
N GLY A 236 -10.36 -22.62 2.55
CA GLY A 236 -11.79 -22.89 2.70
C GLY A 236 -12.25 -22.99 4.16
N SER A 237 -11.46 -22.39 5.08
CA SER A 237 -11.75 -22.45 6.51
C SER A 237 -12.89 -21.54 6.90
N SER A 238 -13.57 -21.88 8.01
CA SER A 238 -14.57 -21.01 8.62
C SER A 238 -13.89 -19.98 9.50
N VAL A 239 -14.29 -18.71 9.37
CA VAL A 239 -13.82 -17.59 10.19
C VAL A 239 -14.98 -17.04 11.03
N THR A 240 -14.70 -16.70 12.28
CA THR A 240 -15.63 -15.93 13.12
C THR A 240 -15.22 -14.47 13.07
N ILE A 241 -16.14 -13.63 12.63
CA ILE A 241 -15.99 -12.18 12.55
C ILE A 241 -17.01 -11.55 13.49
N THR A 242 -16.55 -10.75 14.44
CA THR A 242 -17.41 -9.99 15.32
C THR A 242 -17.32 -8.52 14.94
N ILE A 243 -18.46 -7.93 14.61
CA ILE A 243 -18.60 -6.49 14.33
C ILE A 243 -19.43 -5.92 15.47
N ASN A 244 -18.81 -5.06 16.28
CA ASN A 244 -19.36 -4.61 17.56
C ASN A 244 -19.75 -5.82 18.44
N ASP A 245 -21.05 -6.02 18.70
CA ASP A 245 -21.56 -7.12 19.50
C ASP A 245 -22.14 -8.28 18.68
N THR A 246 -22.10 -8.17 17.34
CA THR A 246 -22.66 -9.17 16.43
C THR A 246 -21.58 -10.10 15.90
N SER A 247 -21.66 -11.39 16.21
CA SER A 247 -20.74 -12.42 15.72
C SER A 247 -21.34 -13.20 14.55
N LEU A 248 -20.52 -13.37 13.52
CA LEU A 248 -20.85 -14.11 12.30
C LEU A 248 -19.82 -15.24 12.10
N VAL A 249 -20.30 -16.46 11.87
CA VAL A 249 -19.44 -17.58 11.45
C VAL A 249 -19.65 -17.78 9.95
N LEU A 250 -18.58 -17.63 9.19
CA LEU A 250 -18.59 -17.67 7.73
C LEU A 250 -17.63 -18.75 7.23
N THR A 251 -18.08 -19.63 6.36
CA THR A 251 -17.21 -20.53 5.59
C THR A 251 -16.82 -19.83 4.31
N LEU A 252 -15.53 -19.57 4.13
CA LEU A 252 -15.03 -18.79 2.99
C LEU A 252 -14.71 -19.69 1.79
N PRO A 253 -14.87 -19.20 0.55
CA PRO A 253 -14.47 -19.92 -0.64
C PRO A 253 -12.97 -20.26 -0.63
N ALA A 254 -12.65 -21.52 -0.95
CA ALA A 254 -11.26 -22.00 -1.02
C ALA A 254 -10.48 -21.48 -2.24
N ASP A 255 -11.15 -20.85 -3.20
CA ASP A 255 -10.53 -20.22 -4.38
C ASP A 255 -10.12 -18.77 -4.13
N GLY A 256 -10.36 -18.23 -2.91
CA GLY A 256 -10.01 -16.86 -2.53
C GLY A 256 -10.95 -15.80 -3.08
N THR A 257 -12.07 -16.17 -3.70
CA THR A 257 -13.08 -15.21 -4.15
C THR A 257 -13.71 -14.48 -2.96
N THR A 258 -14.19 -13.26 -3.22
CA THR A 258 -14.84 -12.43 -2.21
C THR A 258 -16.23 -12.98 -1.88
N PHE A 259 -16.49 -13.25 -0.60
CA PHE A 259 -17.79 -13.59 -0.04
C PHE A 259 -18.48 -12.33 0.48
N GLU A 260 -19.73 -12.09 0.08
CA GLU A 260 -20.54 -10.95 0.54
C GLU A 260 -21.56 -11.39 1.58
N LYS A 261 -21.73 -10.61 2.66
CA LYS A 261 -22.72 -10.81 3.71
C LYS A 261 -23.33 -9.49 4.14
N GLN A 262 -24.65 -9.45 4.24
CA GLN A 262 -25.37 -8.36 4.87
C GLN A 262 -25.16 -8.41 6.40
N VAL A 263 -24.80 -7.29 6.99
CA VAL A 263 -24.64 -7.12 8.45
C VAL A 263 -25.75 -6.19 8.93
N GLN A 264 -26.61 -6.67 9.82
CA GLN A 264 -27.59 -5.79 10.46
C GLN A 264 -26.83 -4.90 11.44
N GLN A 265 -26.80 -3.61 11.23
CA GLN A 265 -26.42 -2.65 12.26
C GLN A 265 -27.68 -2.35 13.07
N GLU A 266 -27.69 -2.71 14.33
CA GLU A 266 -28.73 -2.19 15.25
C GLU A 266 -28.61 -0.66 15.27
N LYS A 267 -29.74 0.00 15.06
CA LYS A 267 -29.87 1.47 14.97
C LYS A 267 -29.66 2.14 16.33
#